data_331d586888f8d1d211473dcd939ab4ec
#
_entry.id   331d586888f8d1d211473dcd939ab4ec
#
_cell.length_a   1.000
_cell.length_b   1.000
_cell.length_c   1.000
_cell.angle_alpha   90.00
_cell.angle_beta   90.00
_cell.angle_gamma   90.00
#
_symmetry.space_group_name_H-M   'P 1'
#
loop_
_entity.id
_entity.type
_entity.pdbx_description
1 polymer ?
#
loop_
_entity_poly.entity_id
_entity_poly.type
_entity_poly.pdbx_seq_one_letter_code
_entity_poly.pdbx_strand_id
1 'polypeptide(L)'
;MTIINDIRACLDTHLSSTVGIPAIARQNVPFEPTTGTSFVKADLIPTSRRPAVRGLNPQQRYDGLYSLLICTPEGLGPGAGYDVADLLLDRFNATTDIIYTNPYDAILQEDGFDILLEDNSRLLLGSPTIVSIDYSEVRTSFLDSPFYCTPVTIAWYTYS
;
A
#
# COMPACT_ATOMS: atom_id res chain seq x y z
N MET A 1 15.35 9.25 1.73
CA MET A 1 14.42 8.56 0.81
C MET A 1 13.43 9.58 0.26
N THR A 2 12.79 9.33 -0.87
CA THR A 2 11.79 10.27 -1.42
C THR A 2 10.40 9.93 -0.87
N ILE A 3 9.56 10.94 -0.67
CA ILE A 3 8.20 10.77 -0.13
C ILE A 3 7.37 9.71 -0.88
N ILE A 4 7.53 9.59 -2.19
CA ILE A 4 6.84 8.57 -3.00
C ILE A 4 7.27 7.14 -2.63
N ASN A 5 8.55 6.94 -2.33
CA ASN A 5 9.03 5.62 -1.88
C ASN A 5 8.52 5.27 -0.48
N ASP A 6 8.42 6.26 0.40
CA ASP A 6 7.87 6.06 1.75
C ASP A 6 6.37 5.74 1.70
N ILE A 7 5.61 6.42 0.83
CA ILE A 7 4.21 6.11 0.56
C ILE A 7 4.06 4.67 0.04
N ARG A 8 4.89 4.27 -0.94
CA ARG A 8 4.88 2.91 -1.47
C ARG A 8 5.19 1.89 -0.38
N ALA A 9 6.26 2.11 0.40
CA ALA A 9 6.63 1.22 1.49
C ALA A 9 5.54 1.10 2.54
N CYS A 10 4.86 2.22 2.86
CA CYS A 10 3.72 2.29 3.75
C CYS A 10 2.57 1.38 3.28
N LEU A 11 2.11 1.58 2.04
CA LEU A 11 1.00 0.81 1.46
C LEU A 11 1.35 -0.67 1.25
N ASP A 12 2.56 -0.97 0.75
CA ASP A 12 3.03 -2.34 0.53
C ASP A 12 3.20 -3.11 1.85
N THR A 13 3.67 -2.45 2.91
CA THR A 13 3.79 -3.05 4.24
C THR A 13 2.42 -3.33 4.84
N HIS A 14 1.49 -2.37 4.72
CA HIS A 14 0.13 -2.53 5.20
C HIS A 14 -0.60 -3.68 4.46
N LEU A 15 -0.43 -3.78 3.14
CA LEU A 15 -0.94 -4.89 2.35
C LEU A 15 -0.34 -6.22 2.78
N SER A 16 0.99 -6.28 2.90
CA SER A 16 1.70 -7.54 3.26
C SER A 16 1.38 -8.05 4.66
N SER A 17 1.00 -7.16 5.58
CA SER A 17 0.58 -7.53 6.95
C SER A 17 -0.87 -8.03 7.03
N THR A 18 -1.61 -8.00 5.92
CA THR A 18 -2.99 -8.48 5.87
C THR A 18 -3.02 -10.00 5.82
N VAL A 19 -3.66 -10.62 6.81
CA VAL A 19 -3.78 -12.08 6.88
C VAL A 19 -4.83 -12.56 5.88
N GLY A 20 -4.54 -13.65 5.18
CA GLY A 20 -5.50 -14.31 4.27
C GLY A 20 -5.46 -13.81 2.82
N ILE A 21 -4.57 -12.89 2.47
CA ILE A 21 -4.37 -12.49 1.07
C ILE A 21 -3.47 -13.48 0.33
N PRO A 22 -3.69 -13.69 -0.99
CA PRO A 22 -2.81 -14.48 -1.84
C PRO A 22 -1.41 -13.86 -1.99
N ALA A 23 -0.53 -14.54 -2.74
CA ALA A 23 0.79 -14.02 -3.09
C ALA A 23 0.68 -12.64 -3.77
N ILE A 24 1.60 -11.73 -3.42
CA ILE A 24 1.59 -10.35 -3.92
C ILE A 24 2.64 -10.18 -5.01
N ALA A 25 2.17 -9.85 -6.22
CA ALA A 25 3.01 -9.39 -7.32
C ALA A 25 3.22 -7.88 -7.21
N ARG A 26 4.44 -7.44 -6.89
CA ARG A 26 4.76 -6.03 -6.72
C ARG A 26 5.19 -5.38 -8.02
N GLN A 27 4.93 -4.09 -8.15
CA GLN A 27 5.34 -3.28 -9.29
C GLN A 27 6.85 -3.39 -9.55
N ASN A 28 7.22 -3.63 -10.80
CA ASN A 28 8.61 -3.75 -11.26
C ASN A 28 9.44 -4.86 -10.56
N VAL A 29 8.77 -5.87 -10.01
CA VAL A 29 9.39 -7.08 -9.48
C VAL A 29 8.97 -8.25 -10.33
N PRO A 30 9.89 -9.08 -10.87
CA PRO A 30 9.53 -10.27 -11.61
C PRO A 30 8.62 -11.17 -10.79
N PHE A 31 7.49 -11.54 -11.35
CA PHE A 31 6.51 -12.44 -10.74
C PHE A 31 5.96 -13.38 -11.82
N GLU A 32 6.09 -14.67 -11.60
CA GLU A 32 5.55 -15.69 -12.48
C GLU A 32 4.31 -16.31 -11.81
N PRO A 33 3.08 -15.99 -12.31
CA PRO A 33 1.88 -16.56 -11.74
C PRO A 33 1.82 -18.06 -12.02
N THR A 34 1.58 -18.84 -10.96
CA THR A 34 1.36 -20.28 -11.08
C THR A 34 -0.09 -20.54 -11.44
N THR A 35 -0.33 -21.26 -12.55
CA THR A 35 -1.67 -21.67 -12.97
C THR A 35 -2.37 -22.42 -11.83
N GLY A 36 -3.62 -22.07 -11.54
CA GLY A 36 -4.39 -22.66 -10.46
C GLY A 36 -4.19 -22.02 -9.08
N THR A 37 -3.34 -21.00 -8.97
CA THR A 37 -3.08 -20.28 -7.72
C THR A 37 -3.49 -18.82 -7.85
N SER A 38 -4.20 -18.28 -6.87
CA SER A 38 -4.58 -16.86 -6.83
C SER A 38 -3.40 -15.98 -6.48
N PHE A 39 -3.40 -14.77 -6.99
CA PHE A 39 -2.42 -13.73 -6.63
C PHE A 39 -3.06 -12.33 -6.68
N VAL A 40 -2.39 -11.37 -6.06
CA VAL A 40 -2.77 -9.94 -6.09
C VAL A 40 -1.62 -9.15 -6.70
N LYS A 41 -1.89 -8.41 -7.76
CA LYS A 41 -0.93 -7.48 -8.33
C LYS A 41 -1.14 -6.09 -7.72
N ALA A 42 -0.09 -5.48 -7.20
CA ALA A 42 -0.12 -4.18 -6.55
C ALA A 42 0.68 -3.15 -7.35
N ASP A 43 0.02 -2.07 -7.75
CA ASP A 43 0.61 -0.98 -8.52
C ASP A 43 0.28 0.37 -7.84
N LEU A 44 1.32 1.18 -7.54
CA LEU A 44 1.16 2.55 -7.03
C LEU A 44 1.11 3.53 -8.20
N ILE A 45 0.09 4.38 -8.20
CA ILE A 45 -0.14 5.40 -9.23
C ILE A 45 -0.23 6.77 -8.55
N PRO A 46 0.90 7.49 -8.37
CA PRO A 46 0.87 8.87 -7.89
C PRO A 46 0.16 9.75 -8.92
N THR A 47 -0.80 10.57 -8.48
CA THR A 47 -1.64 11.34 -9.40
C THR A 47 -1.30 12.82 -9.35
N SER A 48 -1.20 13.42 -8.17
CA SER A 48 -0.95 14.84 -8.05
C SER A 48 -0.12 15.20 -6.82
N ARG A 49 0.55 16.34 -6.94
CA ARG A 49 1.18 17.06 -5.84
C ARG A 49 0.72 18.52 -5.90
N ARG A 50 0.16 19.02 -4.82
CA ARG A 50 -0.35 20.39 -4.75
C ARG A 50 -0.16 20.97 -3.35
N PRO A 51 -0.01 22.29 -3.20
CA PRO A 51 0.01 22.90 -1.88
C PRO A 51 -1.35 22.68 -1.18
N ALA A 52 -1.31 22.27 0.07
CA ALA A 52 -2.51 22.05 0.87
C ALA A 52 -3.22 23.38 1.18
N VAL A 53 -2.44 24.45 1.40
CA VAL A 53 -2.92 25.83 1.62
C VAL A 53 -2.03 26.78 0.83
N ARG A 54 -2.59 27.88 0.35
CA ARG A 54 -1.79 28.93 -0.29
C ARG A 54 -1.05 29.76 0.77
N GLY A 55 0.27 29.89 0.64
CA GLY A 55 1.09 30.66 1.59
C GLY A 55 2.58 30.49 1.32
N LEU A 56 3.41 31.10 2.18
CA LEU A 56 4.85 30.88 2.17
C LEU A 56 5.16 29.51 2.81
N ASN A 57 5.90 28.65 2.09
CA ASN A 57 6.25 27.28 2.51
C ASN A 57 5.03 26.42 2.88
N PRO A 58 4.04 26.28 2.00
CA PRO A 58 2.86 25.51 2.30
C PRO A 58 3.21 24.01 2.38
N GLN A 59 2.57 23.32 3.31
CA GLN A 59 2.56 21.86 3.34
C GLN A 59 2.08 21.33 2.00
N GLN A 60 2.73 20.31 1.47
CA GLN A 60 2.37 19.70 0.19
C GLN A 60 1.43 18.51 0.43
N ARG A 61 0.33 18.47 -0.31
CA ARG A 61 -0.55 17.32 -0.38
C ARG A 61 -0.20 16.47 -1.61
N TYR A 62 -0.02 15.20 -1.39
CA TYR A 62 0.13 14.18 -2.43
C TYR A 62 -1.13 13.34 -2.47
N ASP A 63 -1.64 13.11 -3.66
CA ASP A 63 -2.80 12.27 -3.92
C ASP A 63 -2.42 11.19 -4.92
N GLY A 64 -3.05 10.03 -4.82
CA GLY A 64 -2.85 8.95 -5.78
C GLY A 64 -3.81 7.80 -5.62
N LEU A 65 -3.57 6.80 -6.42
CA LEU A 65 -4.29 5.54 -6.40
C LEU A 65 -3.33 4.39 -6.10
N TYR A 66 -3.80 3.42 -5.33
CA TYR A 66 -3.16 2.14 -5.16
C TYR A 66 -4.06 1.09 -5.78
N SER A 67 -3.64 0.56 -6.92
CA SER A 67 -4.42 -0.39 -7.71
C SER A 67 -4.04 -1.80 -7.34
N LEU A 68 -5.00 -2.57 -6.87
CA LEU A 68 -4.86 -3.97 -6.52
C LEU A 68 -5.68 -4.81 -7.50
N LEU A 69 -5.02 -5.65 -8.28
CA LEU A 69 -5.68 -6.56 -9.20
C LEU A 69 -5.65 -7.97 -8.61
N ILE A 70 -6.80 -8.45 -8.17
CA ILE A 70 -6.98 -9.78 -7.60
C ILE A 70 -7.23 -10.74 -8.76
N CYS A 71 -6.33 -11.68 -9.00
CA CYS A 71 -6.47 -12.69 -10.04
C CYS A 71 -6.68 -14.07 -9.40
N THR A 72 -7.81 -14.68 -9.71
CA THR A 72 -8.18 -16.04 -9.27
C THR A 72 -8.20 -16.98 -10.46
N PRO A 73 -7.98 -18.30 -10.27
CA PRO A 73 -8.06 -19.27 -11.35
C PRO A 73 -9.41 -19.24 -12.05
N GLU A 74 -9.38 -19.34 -13.38
CA GLU A 74 -10.59 -19.48 -14.19
C GLU A 74 -11.40 -20.72 -13.79
N GLY A 75 -12.74 -20.61 -13.79
CA GLY A 75 -13.65 -21.72 -13.49
C GLY A 75 -14.07 -21.84 -12.01
N LEU A 76 -13.49 -21.08 -11.10
CA LEU A 76 -13.92 -21.04 -9.68
C LEU A 76 -15.12 -20.11 -9.43
N GLY A 77 -15.53 -19.35 -10.44
CA GLY A 77 -16.54 -18.31 -10.30
C GLY A 77 -15.99 -17.02 -9.64
N PRO A 78 -16.84 -15.99 -9.52
CA PRO A 78 -16.41 -14.68 -9.01
C PRO A 78 -16.21 -14.63 -7.48
N GLY A 79 -16.77 -15.59 -6.73
CA GLY A 79 -16.80 -15.56 -5.26
C GLY A 79 -15.42 -15.46 -4.62
N ALA A 80 -14.47 -16.28 -5.08
CA ALA A 80 -13.12 -16.27 -4.52
C ALA A 80 -12.40 -14.92 -4.69
N GLY A 81 -12.67 -14.20 -5.78
CA GLY A 81 -12.15 -12.85 -6.02
C GLY A 81 -12.81 -11.82 -5.11
N TYR A 82 -14.12 -11.92 -4.91
CA TYR A 82 -14.87 -11.02 -4.03
C TYR A 82 -14.54 -11.21 -2.55
N ASP A 83 -14.28 -12.45 -2.09
CA ASP A 83 -13.85 -12.70 -0.71
C ASP A 83 -12.53 -11.97 -0.40
N VAL A 84 -11.58 -12.01 -1.31
CA VAL A 84 -10.31 -11.26 -1.18
C VAL A 84 -10.55 -9.75 -1.30
N ALA A 85 -11.46 -9.32 -2.18
CA ALA A 85 -11.80 -7.91 -2.34
C ALA A 85 -12.42 -7.33 -1.06
N ASP A 86 -13.35 -8.02 -0.42
CA ASP A 86 -13.96 -7.60 0.84
C ASP A 86 -12.91 -7.45 1.95
N LEU A 87 -11.99 -8.39 2.05
CA LEU A 87 -10.88 -8.34 3.00
C LEU A 87 -9.97 -7.12 2.75
N LEU A 88 -9.72 -6.78 1.49
CA LEU A 88 -8.93 -5.60 1.13
C LEU A 88 -9.70 -4.30 1.39
N LEU A 89 -11.01 -4.25 1.14
CA LEU A 89 -11.85 -3.08 1.44
C LEU A 89 -11.91 -2.81 2.95
N ASP A 90 -12.02 -3.85 3.76
CA ASP A 90 -11.99 -3.72 5.21
C ASP A 90 -10.64 -3.22 5.71
N ARG A 91 -9.56 -3.71 5.11
CA ARG A 91 -8.19 -3.31 5.48
C ARG A 91 -7.85 -1.89 5.08
N PHE A 92 -8.33 -1.44 3.93
CA PHE A 92 -8.11 -0.12 3.36
C PHE A 92 -9.41 0.70 3.37
N ASN A 93 -10.09 0.76 4.51
CA ASN A 93 -11.31 1.55 4.62
C ASN A 93 -10.99 3.07 4.75
N ALA A 94 -11.97 3.91 4.42
CA ALA A 94 -11.82 5.38 4.40
C ALA A 94 -11.52 6.03 5.77
N THR A 95 -11.54 5.27 6.85
CA THR A 95 -11.16 5.76 8.19
C THR A 95 -9.76 5.33 8.61
N THR A 96 -9.01 4.71 7.72
CA THR A 96 -7.68 4.15 8.01
C THR A 96 -6.60 5.19 7.71
N ASP A 97 -5.81 5.50 8.72
CA ASP A 97 -4.53 6.19 8.61
C ASP A 97 -3.41 5.17 8.81
N ILE A 98 -2.60 4.99 7.77
CA ILE A 98 -1.48 4.06 7.80
C ILE A 98 -0.23 4.84 8.18
N ILE A 99 0.40 4.46 9.28
CA ILE A 99 1.61 5.11 9.77
C ILE A 99 2.81 4.24 9.39
N TYR A 100 3.75 4.85 8.68
CA TYR A 100 5.00 4.22 8.29
C TYR A 100 6.18 5.01 8.84
N THR A 101 7.03 4.33 9.58
CA THR A 101 8.30 4.86 10.06
C THR A 101 9.41 4.22 9.25
N ASN A 102 10.19 5.03 8.55
CA ASN A 102 11.30 4.54 7.77
C ASN A 102 12.39 3.97 8.69
N PRO A 103 12.74 2.68 8.60
CA PRO A 103 13.75 2.09 9.48
C PRO A 103 15.17 2.68 9.27
N TYR A 104 15.41 3.35 8.13
CA TYR A 104 16.69 4.00 7.84
C TYR A 104 16.81 5.40 8.45
N ASP A 105 15.75 5.93 9.06
CA ASP A 105 15.76 7.20 9.80
C ASP A 105 16.15 7.00 11.27
N ALA A 106 16.45 5.79 11.70
CA ALA A 106 16.93 5.52 13.05
C ALA A 106 18.33 6.14 13.28
N ILE A 107 18.49 6.78 14.43
CA ILE A 107 19.80 7.25 14.88
C ILE A 107 20.56 6.03 15.43
N LEU A 108 21.73 5.78 14.83
CA LEU A 108 22.62 4.71 15.28
C LEU A 108 23.67 5.24 16.25
N GLN A 109 24.09 4.40 17.18
CA GLN A 109 25.29 4.62 17.98
C GLN A 109 26.54 4.46 17.10
N GLU A 110 27.68 4.93 17.58
CA GLU A 110 28.97 4.83 16.88
C GLU A 110 29.36 3.37 16.57
N ASP A 111 28.84 2.41 17.33
CA ASP A 111 29.02 0.97 17.14
C ASP A 111 28.01 0.34 16.14
N GLY A 112 27.11 1.14 15.57
CA GLY A 112 26.11 0.71 14.59
C GLY A 112 24.83 0.14 15.19
N PHE A 113 24.65 0.16 16.51
CA PHE A 113 23.41 -0.23 17.16
C PHE A 113 22.39 0.94 17.22
N ASP A 114 21.09 0.60 17.20
CA ASP A 114 20.03 1.58 17.36
C ASP A 114 20.08 2.26 18.73
N ILE A 115 19.88 3.58 18.78
CA ILE A 115 19.62 4.28 20.02
C ILE A 115 18.15 4.02 20.40
N LEU A 116 17.95 3.35 21.53
CA LEU A 116 16.64 3.03 22.06
C LEU A 116 16.21 4.05 23.13
N LEU A 117 14.92 4.37 23.11
CA LEU A 117 14.27 5.11 24.19
C LEU A 117 13.97 4.17 25.37
N GLU A 118 13.53 4.74 26.51
CA GLU A 118 13.19 3.97 27.73
C GLU A 118 12.12 2.90 27.51
N ASP A 119 11.26 3.09 26.50
CA ASP A 119 10.21 2.15 26.10
C ASP A 119 10.66 1.10 25.07
N ASN A 120 11.96 1.00 24.79
CA ASN A 120 12.60 0.19 23.75
C ASN A 120 12.23 0.58 22.31
N SER A 121 11.61 1.71 22.07
CA SER A 121 11.42 2.25 20.72
C SER A 121 12.73 2.87 20.21
N ARG A 122 12.88 2.90 18.87
CA ARG A 122 14.05 3.50 18.23
C ARG A 122 13.96 5.02 18.23
N LEU A 123 15.07 5.68 18.50
CA LEU A 123 15.17 7.12 18.30
C LEU A 123 15.29 7.43 16.80
N LEU A 124 14.34 8.21 16.26
CA LEU A 124 14.23 8.49 14.82
C LEU A 124 14.55 9.95 14.52
N LEU A 125 15.19 10.19 13.38
CA LEU A 125 15.50 11.54 12.87
C LEU A 125 14.32 12.19 12.13
N GLY A 126 13.39 11.39 11.60
CA GLY A 126 12.30 11.83 10.74
C GLY A 126 10.92 11.70 11.37
N SER A 127 9.98 12.51 10.88
CA SER A 127 8.55 12.31 11.19
C SER A 127 8.02 11.12 10.39
N PRO A 128 7.11 10.31 10.97
CA PRO A 128 6.50 9.21 10.25
C PRO A 128 5.70 9.72 9.04
N THR A 129 5.72 8.95 7.96
CA THR A 129 4.82 9.17 6.83
C THR A 129 3.45 8.63 7.18
N ILE A 130 2.43 9.47 7.13
CA ILE A 130 1.03 9.09 7.37
C ILE A 130 0.31 9.10 6.03
N VAL A 131 -0.21 7.95 5.61
CA VAL A 131 -1.03 7.82 4.41
C VAL A 131 -2.47 7.58 4.83
N SER A 132 -3.34 8.52 4.49
CA SER A 132 -4.78 8.43 4.76
C SER A 132 -5.50 7.84 3.55
N ILE A 133 -6.44 6.95 3.81
CA ILE A 133 -7.28 6.37 2.77
C ILE A 133 -8.52 7.25 2.58
N ASP A 134 -8.74 7.70 1.36
CA ASP A 134 -9.89 8.53 0.98
C ASP A 134 -11.12 7.67 0.69
N TYR A 135 -10.96 6.69 -0.19
CA TYR A 135 -11.96 5.66 -0.46
C TYR A 135 -11.33 4.41 -1.07
N SER A 136 -12.08 3.31 -1.02
CA SER A 136 -11.74 2.07 -1.72
C SER A 136 -12.97 1.56 -2.47
N GLU A 137 -12.77 1.02 -3.67
CA GLU A 137 -13.83 0.53 -4.55
C GLU A 137 -13.42 -0.73 -5.29
N VAL A 138 -14.40 -1.62 -5.53
CA VAL A 138 -14.24 -2.76 -6.44
C VAL A 138 -14.78 -2.36 -7.80
N ARG A 139 -14.00 -2.63 -8.84
CA ARG A 139 -14.41 -2.38 -10.23
C ARG A 139 -14.85 -3.66 -10.92
N THR A 140 -15.40 -3.52 -12.12
CA THR A 140 -15.88 -4.65 -12.92
C THR A 140 -14.77 -5.65 -13.17
N SER A 141 -15.02 -6.90 -12.79
CA SER A 141 -14.12 -8.02 -13.04
C SER A 141 -14.08 -8.40 -14.52
N PHE A 142 -12.97 -8.95 -14.97
CA PHE A 142 -12.76 -9.38 -16.35
C PHE A 142 -11.98 -10.68 -16.42
N LEU A 143 -12.11 -11.36 -17.56
CA LEU A 143 -11.38 -12.58 -17.83
C LEU A 143 -10.04 -12.23 -18.50
N ASP A 144 -8.95 -12.70 -17.93
CA ASP A 144 -7.58 -12.66 -18.48
C ASP A 144 -7.01 -14.08 -18.36
N SER A 145 -7.46 -14.95 -19.30
CA SER A 145 -7.17 -16.39 -19.26
C SER A 145 -5.68 -16.68 -19.05
N PRO A 146 -5.30 -17.56 -18.10
CA PRO A 146 -6.14 -18.51 -17.35
C PRO A 146 -6.70 -17.96 -16.02
N PHE A 147 -6.83 -16.65 -15.85
CA PHE A 147 -7.30 -16.01 -14.63
C PHE A 147 -8.57 -15.19 -14.83
N TYR A 148 -9.37 -15.10 -13.79
CA TYR A 148 -10.47 -14.16 -13.65
C TYR A 148 -10.03 -13.07 -12.67
N CYS A 149 -9.96 -11.83 -13.13
CA CYS A 149 -9.35 -10.72 -12.39
C CYS A 149 -10.39 -9.71 -11.92
N THR A 150 -10.30 -9.34 -10.64
CA THR A 150 -11.17 -8.35 -9.98
C THR A 150 -10.31 -7.16 -9.53
N PRO A 151 -10.47 -5.98 -10.16
CA PRO A 151 -9.73 -4.80 -9.76
C PRO A 151 -10.32 -4.15 -8.50
N VAL A 152 -9.45 -3.79 -7.56
CA VAL A 152 -9.75 -2.95 -6.39
C VAL A 152 -8.91 -1.70 -6.49
N THR A 153 -9.53 -0.54 -6.37
CA THR A 153 -8.85 0.75 -6.40
C THR A 153 -8.99 1.42 -5.04
N ILE A 154 -7.85 1.84 -4.49
CA ILE A 154 -7.76 2.52 -3.20
C ILE A 154 -7.21 3.91 -3.48
N ALA A 155 -8.00 4.94 -3.20
CA ALA A 155 -7.55 6.32 -3.27
C ALA A 155 -6.91 6.72 -1.93
N TRP A 156 -5.75 7.33 -2.00
CA TRP A 156 -4.99 7.75 -0.84
C TRP A 156 -4.50 9.20 -0.99
N TYR A 157 -4.24 9.82 0.15
CA TYR A 157 -3.54 11.10 0.21
C TYR A 157 -2.59 11.14 1.41
N THR A 158 -1.61 12.03 1.34
CA THR A 158 -0.69 12.33 2.43
C THR A 158 -0.24 13.77 2.37
N TYR A 159 0.31 14.26 3.48
CA TYR A 159 0.89 15.60 3.61
C TYR A 159 2.38 15.50 3.97
N SER A 160 3.17 16.43 3.41
CA SER A 160 4.59 16.55 3.74
C SER A 160 5.05 18.01 3.80
#